data_797a10131736ba46f74f14a6fdbe2a1d
#
_entry.id   797a10131736ba46f74f14a6fdbe2a1d
#
_cell.length_a   1.000
_cell.length_b   1.000
_cell.length_c   1.000
_cell.angle_alpha   90.00
_cell.angle_beta   90.00
_cell.angle_gamma   90.00
#
_symmetry.space_group_name_H-M   'P 1'
#
loop_
_entity.id
_entity.type
_entity.pdbx_description
1 polymer ?
#
loop_
_entity_poly.entity_id
_entity_poly.type
_entity_poly.pdbx_seq_one_letter_code
_entity_poly.pdbx_strand_id
1 'polypeptide(L)'
;MENTLHSGDRVIVNRVPVSIAHFKEQEYVPERGQVIVFANGGTSSLTNCEPMDDVTDQYIIKRVIAFPGERVTLDNSILTVYNKEHPEGFHPDDDTRKSDNDGPKKEISGSVNMIVPEGELFVSGDNRVGSNSYDSRNGLGTVPYCRVVGPVVSRIFPFTGIRFF
;
A
#
# COMPACT_ATOMS: atom_id res chain seq x y z
N MET A 1 5.07 2.89 8.00
CA MET A 1 3.83 2.41 8.68
C MET A 1 3.79 2.74 10.18
N GLU A 2 4.62 3.65 10.69
CA GLU A 2 4.86 3.83 12.14
C GLU A 2 3.65 4.16 13.01
N ASN A 3 2.56 4.62 12.47
CA ASN A 3 1.33 4.81 13.27
C ASN A 3 0.51 3.52 13.45
N THR A 4 0.78 2.51 12.62
CA THR A 4 0.02 1.26 12.59
C THR A 4 0.90 0.07 12.96
N LEU A 5 2.13 0.06 12.43
CA LEU A 5 3.14 -0.97 12.63
C LEU A 5 4.47 -0.30 12.99
N HIS A 6 5.14 -0.82 14.01
CA HIS A 6 6.41 -0.30 14.52
C HIS A 6 7.56 -1.29 14.22
N SER A 7 8.78 -0.79 14.33
CA SER A 7 9.96 -1.65 14.21
C SER A 7 9.94 -2.73 15.30
N GLY A 8 10.15 -3.98 14.89
CA GLY A 8 10.07 -5.14 15.78
C GLY A 8 8.71 -5.83 15.85
N ASP A 9 7.66 -5.23 15.28
CA ASP A 9 6.35 -5.89 15.17
C ASP A 9 6.47 -7.14 14.28
N ARG A 10 5.73 -8.19 14.64
CA ARG A 10 5.57 -9.39 13.80
C ARG A 10 4.15 -9.47 13.29
N VAL A 11 4.02 -9.67 11.98
CA VAL A 11 2.73 -9.71 11.29
C VAL A 11 2.49 -11.05 10.63
N ILE A 12 1.23 -11.43 10.52
CA ILE A 12 0.79 -12.55 9.69
C ILE A 12 0.31 -12.00 8.35
N VAL A 13 0.86 -12.55 7.27
CA VAL A 13 0.47 -12.24 5.89
C VAL A 13 -0.30 -13.43 5.32
N ASN A 14 -1.49 -13.17 4.80
CA ASN A 14 -2.31 -14.19 4.16
C ASN A 14 -1.94 -14.31 2.69
N ARG A 15 -1.30 -15.41 2.30
CA ARG A 15 -0.95 -15.70 0.90
C ARG A 15 -2.01 -16.49 0.14
N VAL A 16 -3.02 -16.99 0.83
CA VAL A 16 -4.07 -17.86 0.21
C VAL A 16 -4.76 -17.17 -0.98
N PRO A 17 -5.25 -15.91 -0.87
CA PRO A 17 -5.92 -15.26 -1.99
C PRO A 17 -4.98 -15.04 -3.19
N VAL A 18 -3.70 -14.72 -2.95
CA VAL A 18 -2.69 -14.58 -4.02
C VAL A 18 -2.45 -15.93 -4.71
N SER A 19 -2.30 -17.01 -3.93
CA SER A 19 -2.09 -18.36 -4.48
C SER A 19 -3.29 -18.84 -5.28
N ILE A 20 -4.52 -18.53 -4.85
CA ILE A 20 -5.75 -18.88 -5.58
C ILE A 20 -5.82 -18.08 -6.89
N ALA A 21 -5.50 -16.78 -6.87
CA ALA A 21 -5.49 -15.97 -8.07
C ALA A 21 -4.48 -16.52 -9.09
N HIS A 22 -3.26 -16.83 -8.63
CA HIS A 22 -2.21 -17.42 -9.46
C HIS A 22 -2.62 -18.77 -10.08
N PHE A 23 -3.30 -19.64 -9.29
CA PHE A 23 -3.81 -20.89 -9.80
C PHE A 23 -4.88 -20.72 -10.89
N LYS A 24 -5.62 -19.61 -10.83
CA LYS A 24 -6.65 -19.25 -11.83
C LYS A 24 -6.08 -18.42 -12.99
N GLU A 25 -4.77 -18.24 -13.09
CA GLU A 25 -4.10 -17.38 -14.07
C GLU A 25 -4.64 -15.94 -14.04
N GLN A 26 -4.95 -15.44 -12.84
CA GLN A 26 -5.45 -14.10 -12.57
C GLN A 26 -4.51 -13.35 -11.64
N GLU A 27 -4.55 -12.03 -11.71
CA GLU A 27 -3.85 -11.18 -10.75
C GLU A 27 -4.67 -11.07 -9.45
N TYR A 28 -3.98 -11.05 -8.32
CA TYR A 28 -4.61 -10.74 -7.05
C TYR A 28 -4.77 -9.23 -6.93
N VAL A 29 -6.00 -8.78 -6.82
CA VAL A 29 -6.34 -7.38 -6.58
C VAL A 29 -6.73 -7.21 -5.11
N PRO A 30 -5.93 -6.46 -4.31
CA PRO A 30 -6.27 -6.17 -2.92
C PRO A 30 -7.43 -5.18 -2.83
N GLU A 31 -7.99 -5.01 -1.63
CA GLU A 31 -9.01 -4.01 -1.37
C GLU A 31 -8.39 -2.64 -1.06
N ARG A 32 -9.14 -1.56 -1.33
CA ARG A 32 -8.73 -0.21 -0.93
C ARG A 32 -8.65 -0.11 0.59
N GLY A 33 -7.61 0.56 1.08
CA GLY A 33 -7.34 0.68 2.51
C GLY A 33 -6.67 -0.55 3.13
N GLN A 34 -6.58 -1.66 2.42
CA GLN A 34 -5.92 -2.87 2.90
C GLN A 34 -4.41 -2.64 3.05
N VAL A 35 -3.85 -3.16 4.13
CA VAL A 35 -2.39 -3.17 4.35
C VAL A 35 -1.83 -4.41 3.68
N ILE A 36 -0.91 -4.22 2.75
CA ILE A 36 -0.29 -5.31 1.98
C ILE A 36 1.21 -5.37 2.18
N VAL A 37 1.75 -6.57 2.00
CA VAL A 37 3.17 -6.82 1.81
C VAL A 37 3.43 -7.04 0.33
N PHE A 38 4.46 -6.42 -0.20
CA PHE A 38 4.92 -6.63 -1.56
C PHE A 38 6.45 -6.70 -1.61
N ALA A 39 6.96 -7.36 -2.64
CA ALA A 39 8.40 -7.48 -2.88
C ALA A 39 8.93 -6.22 -3.58
N ASN A 40 10.03 -5.67 -3.05
CA ASN A 40 10.74 -4.54 -3.63
C ASN A 40 12.15 -4.99 -4.04
N GLY A 41 12.33 -5.40 -5.26
CA GLY A 41 13.60 -5.84 -5.82
C GLY A 41 14.55 -4.73 -6.26
N GLY A 42 14.38 -3.53 -5.73
CA GLY A 42 15.11 -2.34 -6.18
C GLY A 42 14.37 -1.59 -7.31
N THR A 43 14.84 -0.39 -7.61
CA THR A 43 14.12 0.54 -8.52
C THR A 43 13.96 0.06 -9.96
N SER A 44 14.83 -0.83 -10.43
CA SER A 44 14.77 -1.38 -11.80
C SER A 44 13.84 -2.57 -11.95
N SER A 45 13.35 -3.16 -10.88
CA SER A 45 12.56 -4.39 -10.90
C SER A 45 11.07 -4.19 -10.59
N LEU A 46 10.64 -3.00 -10.16
CA LEU A 46 9.22 -2.72 -9.90
C LEU A 46 8.34 -2.80 -11.16
N THR A 47 8.91 -2.60 -12.33
CA THR A 47 8.18 -2.65 -13.61
C THR A 47 8.11 -4.03 -14.24
N ASN A 48 8.89 -5.00 -13.75
CA ASN A 48 8.96 -6.33 -14.32
C ASN A 48 8.45 -7.35 -13.30
N CYS A 49 7.54 -8.22 -13.73
CA CYS A 49 7.03 -9.34 -12.92
C CYS A 49 7.93 -10.57 -12.98
N GLU A 50 9.18 -10.40 -13.38
CA GLU A 50 10.17 -11.47 -13.36
C GLU A 50 10.41 -11.99 -11.94
N PRO A 51 10.65 -13.30 -11.78
CA PRO A 51 11.07 -13.86 -10.51
C PRO A 51 12.32 -13.12 -10.01
N MET A 52 12.28 -12.67 -8.78
CA MET A 52 13.43 -12.01 -8.19
C MET A 52 14.43 -13.09 -7.75
N ASP A 53 15.67 -12.92 -8.15
CA ASP A 53 16.76 -13.74 -7.63
C ASP A 53 16.90 -13.52 -6.12
N ASP A 54 17.09 -14.59 -5.40
CA ASP A 54 16.94 -14.82 -3.96
C ASP A 54 17.71 -13.88 -3.00
N VAL A 55 18.51 -12.97 -3.50
CA VAL A 55 19.56 -12.32 -2.68
C VAL A 55 19.20 -10.91 -2.20
N THR A 56 18.17 -10.26 -2.72
CA THR A 56 17.88 -8.86 -2.41
C THR A 56 16.40 -8.52 -2.19
N ASP A 57 15.54 -9.50 -1.98
CA ASP A 57 14.12 -9.27 -1.76
C ASP A 57 13.88 -8.49 -0.46
N GLN A 58 13.70 -7.19 -0.60
CA GLN A 58 13.16 -6.39 0.49
C GLN A 58 11.65 -6.42 0.42
N TYR A 59 11.02 -6.92 1.47
CA TYR A 59 9.57 -6.84 1.61
C TYR A 59 9.20 -5.51 2.24
N ILE A 60 8.26 -4.83 1.59
CA ILE A 60 7.75 -3.53 2.05
C ILE A 60 6.27 -3.70 2.43
N ILE A 61 5.87 -3.00 3.48
CA ILE A 61 4.49 -2.96 3.97
C ILE A 61 3.93 -1.57 3.73
N LYS A 62 2.82 -1.47 2.98
CA LYS A 62 2.09 -0.22 2.71
C LYS A 62 0.58 -0.46 2.66
N ARG A 63 -0.16 0.65 2.67
CA ARG A 63 -1.61 0.66 2.49
C ARG A 63 -1.97 0.97 1.05
N VAL A 64 -2.94 0.23 0.51
CA VAL A 64 -3.49 0.45 -0.83
C VAL A 64 -4.35 1.71 -0.83
N ILE A 65 -4.06 2.63 -1.73
CA ILE A 65 -4.71 3.94 -1.83
C ILE A 65 -5.56 4.05 -3.10
N ALA A 66 -4.98 3.67 -4.25
CA ALA A 66 -5.68 3.79 -5.54
C ALA A 66 -5.32 2.65 -6.49
N PHE A 67 -6.20 2.47 -7.47
CA PHE A 67 -6.22 1.40 -8.45
C PHE A 67 -5.95 1.93 -9.86
N PRO A 68 -5.68 1.02 -10.84
CA PRO A 68 -5.48 1.40 -12.23
C PRO A 68 -6.56 2.32 -12.78
N GLY A 69 -6.13 3.32 -13.55
CA GLY A 69 -7.01 4.30 -14.17
C GLY A 69 -7.53 5.40 -13.23
N GLU A 70 -7.32 5.28 -11.93
CA GLU A 70 -7.67 6.33 -10.96
C GLU A 70 -6.60 7.43 -10.97
N ARG A 71 -7.04 8.68 -10.86
CA ARG A 71 -6.17 9.82 -10.69
C ARG A 71 -5.96 10.10 -9.22
N VAL A 72 -4.71 10.21 -8.81
CA VAL A 72 -4.31 10.57 -7.44
C VAL A 72 -3.71 11.96 -7.45
N THR A 73 -4.19 12.83 -6.58
CA THR A 73 -3.59 14.13 -6.32
C THR A 73 -3.24 14.27 -4.85
N LEU A 74 -2.14 14.94 -4.59
CA LEU A 74 -1.79 15.41 -3.25
C LEU A 74 -1.50 16.89 -3.38
N ASP A 75 -2.41 17.70 -2.86
CA ASP A 75 -2.32 19.14 -2.84
C ASP A 75 -2.78 19.69 -1.48
N ASN A 76 -2.09 20.70 -0.97
CA ASN A 76 -2.37 21.30 0.34
C ASN A 76 -2.53 20.30 1.48
N SER A 77 -1.70 19.25 1.50
CA SER A 77 -1.74 18.15 2.49
C SER A 77 -3.02 17.29 2.42
N ILE A 78 -3.76 17.35 1.31
CA ILE A 78 -4.96 16.56 1.08
C ILE A 78 -4.69 15.56 -0.03
N LEU A 79 -4.80 14.27 0.31
CA LEU A 79 -4.74 13.18 -0.65
C LEU A 79 -6.14 12.91 -1.18
N THR A 80 -6.32 13.07 -2.50
CA THR A 80 -7.60 12.88 -3.16
C THR A 80 -7.46 11.86 -4.29
N VAL A 81 -8.42 10.97 -4.40
CA VAL A 81 -8.53 9.98 -5.48
C VAL A 81 -9.79 10.29 -6.29
N TYR A 82 -9.64 10.31 -7.60
CA TYR A 82 -10.73 10.53 -8.56
C TYR A 82 -10.92 9.28 -9.41
N ASN A 83 -12.16 8.87 -9.59
CA ASN A 83 -12.53 7.77 -10.47
C ASN A 83 -13.88 8.04 -11.16
N LYS A 84 -14.40 7.08 -11.89
CA LYS A 84 -15.68 7.24 -12.63
C LYS A 84 -16.88 7.40 -11.71
N GLU A 85 -16.84 6.78 -10.52
CA GLU A 85 -17.91 6.83 -9.52
C GLU A 85 -17.86 8.12 -8.70
N HIS A 86 -16.65 8.66 -8.53
CA HIS A 86 -16.36 9.88 -7.77
C HIS A 86 -15.56 10.86 -8.61
N PRO A 87 -16.15 11.50 -9.62
CA PRO A 87 -15.48 12.50 -10.45
C PRO A 87 -15.11 13.77 -9.67
N GLU A 88 -15.82 14.04 -8.57
CA GLU A 88 -15.51 15.12 -7.62
C GLU A 88 -14.30 14.81 -6.72
N GLY A 89 -13.90 13.54 -6.67
CA GLY A 89 -12.84 13.05 -5.80
C GLY A 89 -13.33 12.66 -4.40
N PHE A 90 -12.59 11.79 -3.76
CA PHE A 90 -12.80 11.36 -2.37
C PHE A 90 -11.47 11.21 -1.64
N HIS A 91 -11.52 11.17 -0.31
CA HIS A 91 -10.34 11.02 0.54
C HIS A 91 -10.24 9.57 1.02
N PRO A 92 -9.29 8.77 0.50
CA PRO A 92 -9.20 7.34 0.79
C PRO A 92 -8.89 7.02 2.25
N ASP A 93 -8.42 8.02 3.00
CA ASP A 93 -8.06 7.86 4.40
C ASP A 93 -9.24 8.07 5.37
N ASP A 94 -10.36 8.62 4.92
CA ASP A 94 -11.48 8.95 5.80
C ASP A 94 -12.13 7.69 6.41
N ASP A 95 -12.19 6.60 5.64
CA ASP A 95 -12.73 5.32 6.11
C ASP A 95 -11.77 4.54 7.02
N THR A 96 -10.47 4.78 6.88
CA THR A 96 -9.43 4.06 7.64
C THR A 96 -9.10 4.71 8.98
N ARG A 97 -9.58 5.92 9.22
CA ARG A 97 -9.33 6.73 10.43
C ARG A 97 -10.25 6.42 11.61
N LYS A 98 -10.95 5.30 11.61
CA LYS A 98 -11.96 4.97 12.64
C LYS A 98 -11.41 4.71 14.05
N SER A 99 -10.09 4.70 14.26
CA SER A 99 -9.52 4.65 15.61
C SER A 99 -8.55 5.81 15.83
N ASP A 100 -8.72 6.53 16.94
CA ASP A 100 -8.04 7.78 17.26
C ASP A 100 -6.50 7.68 17.39
N ASN A 101 -5.95 6.47 17.41
CA ASN A 101 -4.51 6.25 17.64
C ASN A 101 -3.80 5.49 16.51
N ASP A 102 -4.53 5.03 15.50
CA ASP A 102 -4.01 4.15 14.45
C ASP A 102 -4.49 4.57 13.06
N GLY A 103 -3.60 4.56 12.11
CA GLY A 103 -3.88 4.92 10.72
C GLY A 103 -3.16 6.19 10.27
N PRO A 104 -3.43 6.66 9.06
CA PRO A 104 -2.73 7.80 8.48
C PRO A 104 -3.00 9.09 9.27
N LYS A 105 -1.95 9.87 9.53
CA LYS A 105 -2.07 11.19 10.15
C LYS A 105 -2.71 12.19 9.19
N LYS A 106 -3.32 13.25 9.75
CA LYS A 106 -4.00 14.31 8.98
C LYS A 106 -3.05 15.14 8.10
N GLU A 107 -1.79 15.29 8.51
CA GLU A 107 -0.81 16.05 7.74
C GLU A 107 -0.08 15.12 6.77
N ILE A 108 -0.22 15.38 5.48
CA ILE A 108 0.41 14.62 4.40
C ILE A 108 1.37 15.56 3.68
N SER A 109 2.63 15.16 3.58
CA SER A 109 3.64 15.92 2.85
C SER A 109 3.87 15.36 1.46
N GLY A 110 4.31 16.22 0.56
CA GLY A 110 4.62 15.88 -0.82
C GLY A 110 3.67 16.55 -1.81
N SER A 111 3.87 16.25 -3.09
CA SER A 111 2.99 16.65 -4.19
C SER A 111 2.87 15.49 -5.16
N VAL A 112 1.66 15.13 -5.52
CA VAL A 112 1.37 14.05 -6.48
C VAL A 112 0.27 14.52 -7.40
N ASN A 113 0.40 14.21 -8.69
CA ASN A 113 -0.67 14.33 -9.67
C ASN A 113 -0.39 13.31 -10.78
N MET A 114 -0.99 12.15 -10.64
CA MET A 114 -0.77 11.07 -11.60
C MET A 114 -2.02 10.20 -11.77
N ILE A 115 -2.08 9.51 -12.90
CA ILE A 115 -3.03 8.42 -13.12
C ILE A 115 -2.28 7.12 -12.85
N VAL A 116 -2.88 6.24 -12.06
CA VAL A 116 -2.29 4.93 -11.73
C VAL A 116 -2.26 4.08 -13.01
N PRO A 117 -1.10 3.55 -13.42
CA PRO A 117 -0.97 2.70 -14.60
C PRO A 117 -1.79 1.41 -14.49
N GLU A 118 -2.11 0.81 -15.63
CA GLU A 118 -2.81 -0.47 -15.68
C GLU A 118 -1.96 -1.58 -15.03
N GLY A 119 -2.59 -2.45 -14.24
CA GLY A 119 -1.91 -3.54 -13.53
C GLY A 119 -1.10 -3.09 -12.29
N GLU A 120 -1.20 -1.84 -11.85
CA GLU A 120 -0.41 -1.30 -10.76
C GLU A 120 -1.28 -0.68 -9.65
N LEU A 121 -0.69 -0.52 -8.49
CA LEU A 121 -1.30 0.08 -7.30
C LEU A 121 -0.57 1.35 -6.89
N PHE A 122 -1.30 2.35 -6.47
CA PHE A 122 -0.75 3.44 -5.69
C PHE A 122 -0.85 3.09 -4.20
N VAL A 123 0.30 3.06 -3.53
CA VAL A 123 0.39 2.67 -2.12
C VAL A 123 1.04 3.77 -1.29
N SER A 124 0.65 3.86 -0.02
CA SER A 124 1.24 4.82 0.89
C SER A 124 1.44 4.24 2.29
N GLY A 125 2.49 4.69 2.96
CA GLY A 125 2.68 4.39 4.38
C GLY A 125 1.72 5.20 5.25
N ASP A 126 1.39 4.71 6.45
CA ASP A 126 0.52 5.42 7.39
C ASP A 126 1.24 6.60 8.07
N ASN A 127 2.57 6.57 8.10
CA ASN A 127 3.35 7.77 8.44
C ASN A 127 3.43 8.70 7.21
N ARG A 128 2.51 9.66 7.14
CA ARG A 128 2.33 10.56 5.99
C ARG A 128 3.16 11.83 6.07
N VAL A 129 3.77 12.12 7.22
CA VAL A 129 4.49 13.37 7.48
C VAL A 129 5.90 13.32 6.88
N GLY A 130 6.28 14.37 6.16
CA GLY A 130 7.60 14.46 5.53
C GLY A 130 7.88 13.35 4.52
N SER A 131 9.14 13.07 4.30
CA SER A 131 9.63 11.96 3.46
C SER A 131 9.86 10.66 4.25
N ASN A 132 9.21 10.50 5.41
CA ASN A 132 9.45 9.38 6.32
C ASN A 132 8.95 8.03 5.79
N SER A 133 8.14 8.03 4.74
CA SER A 133 7.67 6.80 4.10
C SER A 133 8.19 6.74 2.67
N TYR A 134 9.00 5.74 2.36
CA TYR A 134 9.32 5.36 0.99
C TYR A 134 8.09 4.65 0.40
N ASP A 135 7.29 5.39 -0.36
CA ASP A 135 6.03 4.96 -0.94
C ASP A 135 5.76 5.65 -2.30
N SER A 136 4.58 5.45 -2.88
CA SER A 136 4.26 5.98 -4.21
C SER A 136 4.31 7.51 -4.31
N ARG A 137 4.27 8.22 -3.17
CA ARG A 137 4.46 9.67 -3.09
C ARG A 137 5.93 10.07 -3.10
N ASN A 138 6.81 9.20 -2.58
CA ASN A 138 8.20 9.52 -2.24
C ASN A 138 9.17 8.51 -2.86
N GLY A 139 9.19 8.41 -4.18
CA GLY A 139 10.24 7.72 -4.94
C GLY A 139 10.08 6.21 -5.13
N LEU A 140 9.10 5.55 -4.50
CA LEU A 140 8.82 4.14 -4.75
C LEU A 140 8.20 3.94 -6.15
N GLY A 141 7.36 4.89 -6.61
CA GLY A 141 6.50 4.67 -7.76
C GLY A 141 5.28 3.81 -7.44
N THR A 142 4.56 3.40 -8.46
CA THR A 142 3.43 2.47 -8.36
C THR A 142 3.91 1.02 -8.24
N VAL A 143 3.09 0.14 -7.69
CA VAL A 143 3.45 -1.25 -7.37
C VAL A 143 2.63 -2.20 -8.24
N PRO A 144 3.26 -3.00 -9.13
CA PRO A 144 2.57 -4.01 -9.92
C PRO A 144 1.86 -5.06 -9.06
N TYR A 145 0.68 -5.52 -9.49
CA TYR A 145 -0.08 -6.56 -8.80
C TYR A 145 0.73 -7.83 -8.55
N CYS A 146 1.53 -8.24 -9.52
CA CYS A 146 2.35 -9.44 -9.42
C CYS A 146 3.41 -9.40 -8.30
N ARG A 147 3.74 -8.22 -7.79
CA ARG A 147 4.66 -8.04 -6.66
C ARG A 147 3.98 -8.19 -5.30
N VAL A 148 2.65 -8.27 -5.26
CA VAL A 148 1.91 -8.39 -4.01
C VAL A 148 2.09 -9.80 -3.44
N VAL A 149 2.65 -9.88 -2.24
CA VAL A 149 2.83 -11.14 -1.49
C VAL A 149 1.53 -11.54 -0.80
N GLY A 150 0.79 -10.55 -0.28
CA GLY A 150 -0.51 -10.76 0.33
C GLY A 150 -0.89 -9.67 1.34
N PRO A 151 -2.15 -9.66 1.78
CA PRO A 151 -2.62 -8.77 2.82
C PRO A 151 -2.07 -9.14 4.20
N VAL A 152 -1.83 -8.13 5.01
CA VAL A 152 -1.56 -8.28 6.44
C VAL A 152 -2.88 -8.55 7.14
N VAL A 153 -2.96 -9.65 7.89
CA VAL A 153 -4.19 -10.06 8.60
C VAL A 153 -4.13 -9.66 10.07
N SER A 154 -2.96 -9.79 10.67
CA SER A 154 -2.81 -9.46 12.08
C SER A 154 -1.36 -9.12 12.44
N ARG A 155 -1.22 -8.26 13.45
CA ARG A 155 0.01 -8.11 14.23
C ARG A 155 -0.09 -9.03 15.44
N ILE A 156 0.90 -9.92 15.59
CA ILE A 156 0.94 -10.94 16.64
C ILE A 156 1.98 -10.67 17.73
N PHE A 157 2.89 -9.74 17.49
CA PHE A 157 3.90 -9.33 18.46
C PHE A 157 4.10 -7.81 18.41
N PRO A 158 4.23 -7.12 19.55
CA PRO A 158 4.19 -7.64 20.93
C PRO A 158 2.82 -8.20 21.30
N PHE A 159 2.78 -9.22 22.17
CA PHE A 159 1.54 -9.90 22.58
C PHE A 159 0.54 -8.98 23.26
N THR A 160 0.99 -7.88 23.83
CA THR A 160 0.14 -6.83 24.43
C THR A 160 -0.58 -5.98 23.40
N GLY A 161 -0.23 -6.11 22.14
CA GLY A 161 -0.75 -5.30 21.02
C GLY A 161 -1.25 -6.14 19.85
N ILE A 162 -1.78 -7.35 20.08
CA ILE A 162 -2.40 -8.14 19.02
C ILE A 162 -3.53 -7.34 18.39
N ARG A 163 -3.51 -7.25 17.05
CA ARG A 163 -4.48 -6.48 16.28
C ARG A 163 -4.76 -7.20 14.96
N PHE A 164 -6.01 -7.14 14.51
CA PHE A 164 -6.45 -7.57 13.19
C PHE A 164 -6.62 -6.38 12.26
N PHE A 165 -6.37 -6.57 10.97
CA PHE A 165 -6.45 -5.57 9.92
C PHE A 165 -7.57 -5.89 8.93
#